data_386caf3aee58e4211d2e66c0174b0b51
#
_entry.id   386caf3aee58e4211d2e66c0174b0b51
#
_cell.length_a   1.000
_cell.length_b   1.000
_cell.length_c   1.000
_cell.angle_alpha   90.00
_cell.angle_beta   90.00
_cell.angle_gamma   90.00
#
_symmetry.space_group_name_H-M   'P 1'
#
loop_
_entity.id
_entity.type
_entity.pdbx_description
1 polymer ?
#
loop_
_entity_poly.entity_id
_entity_poly.type
_entity_poly.pdbx_seq_one_letter_code
_entity_poly.pdbx_strand_id
1 'polypeptide(L)'
;MAKLHFSLVAPERQLFSAEVDQVDAPGAEGDFGVLYGHAPFMTALKAGSVTVYDGAAKRVFTIEGGFADVTPAGLTILAEQAVEA
;
A
#
# COMPACT_ATOMS: atom_id res chain seq x y z
N MET A 1 -4.68 -19.68 1.49
CA MET A 1 -3.91 -18.93 0.51
C MET A 1 -2.98 -17.96 1.21
N ALA A 2 -1.81 -17.73 0.66
CA ALA A 2 -0.88 -16.79 1.24
C ALA A 2 -1.38 -15.37 1.07
N LYS A 3 -1.12 -14.52 2.04
CA LYS A 3 -1.54 -13.14 2.03
C LYS A 3 -0.33 -12.21 1.91
N LEU A 4 -0.58 -11.04 1.37
CA LEU A 4 0.40 -9.99 1.22
C LEU A 4 0.59 -9.29 2.57
N HIS A 5 1.83 -9.17 3.03
CA HIS A 5 2.09 -8.36 4.23
C HIS A 5 2.17 -6.90 3.82
N PHE A 6 1.24 -6.09 4.30
CA PHE A 6 1.16 -4.68 3.97
C PHE A 6 1.50 -3.81 5.17
N SER A 7 2.38 -2.84 4.98
CA SER A 7 2.71 -1.83 5.98
C SER A 7 2.57 -0.44 5.38
N LEU A 8 1.88 0.43 6.09
CA LEU A 8 1.75 1.84 5.72
C LEU A 8 2.44 2.66 6.79
N VAL A 9 3.49 3.37 6.42
CA VAL A 9 4.35 4.08 7.35
C VAL A 9 4.40 5.56 6.98
N ALA A 10 4.19 6.42 7.98
CA ALA A 10 4.42 7.85 7.86
C ALA A 10 5.76 8.17 8.54
N PRO A 11 6.32 9.39 8.35
CA PRO A 11 7.66 9.69 8.89
C PRO A 11 7.80 9.46 10.39
N GLU A 12 6.74 9.61 11.15
CA GLU A 12 6.82 9.54 12.60
C GLU A 12 6.29 8.25 13.19
N ARG A 13 5.57 7.43 12.41
CA ARG A 13 4.98 6.20 12.95
C ARG A 13 4.43 5.30 11.85
N GLN A 14 4.27 4.04 12.22
CA GLN A 14 3.55 3.08 11.40
C GLN A 14 2.05 3.27 11.63
N LEU A 15 1.30 3.46 10.55
CA LEU A 15 -0.15 3.73 10.62
C LEU A 15 -0.98 2.47 10.50
N PHE A 16 -0.49 1.47 9.78
CA PHE A 16 -1.24 0.25 9.55
C PHE A 16 -0.27 -0.86 9.17
N SER A 17 -0.51 -2.06 9.67
CA SER A 17 0.26 -3.24 9.30
C SER A 17 -0.62 -4.46 9.48
N ALA A 18 -0.76 -5.26 8.42
CA ALA A 18 -1.59 -6.46 8.47
C ALA A 18 -1.30 -7.35 7.25
N GLU A 19 -1.74 -8.60 7.35
CA GLU A 19 -1.78 -9.52 6.21
C GLU A 19 -3.09 -9.28 5.48
N VAL A 20 -3.02 -8.95 4.19
CA VAL A 20 -4.19 -8.57 3.42
C VAL A 20 -4.20 -9.31 2.07
N ASP A 21 -5.32 -9.23 1.36
CA ASP A 21 -5.45 -9.92 0.07
C ASP A 21 -4.88 -9.10 -1.08
N GLN A 22 -5.12 -7.79 -1.09
CA GLN A 22 -4.70 -6.92 -2.18
C GLN A 22 -4.61 -5.49 -1.71
N VAL A 23 -3.71 -4.72 -2.32
CA VAL A 23 -3.61 -3.28 -2.09
C VAL A 23 -3.54 -2.59 -3.45
N ASP A 24 -4.40 -1.58 -3.65
CA ASP A 24 -4.33 -0.71 -4.82
C ASP A 24 -3.72 0.62 -4.39
N ALA A 25 -2.78 1.12 -5.16
CA ALA A 25 -2.03 2.32 -4.80
C ALA A 25 -1.93 3.29 -5.98
N PRO A 26 -1.83 4.61 -5.70
CA PRO A 26 -1.76 5.63 -6.74
C PRO A 26 -0.33 5.88 -7.20
N GLY A 27 0.17 5.03 -8.11
CA GLY A 27 1.51 5.20 -8.65
C GLY A 27 1.64 6.49 -9.45
N ALA A 28 2.83 7.08 -9.43
CA ALA A 28 3.08 8.33 -10.16
C ALA A 28 2.89 8.17 -11.67
N GLU A 29 3.13 6.96 -12.18
CA GLU A 29 2.95 6.66 -13.60
C GLU A 29 1.67 5.93 -13.91
N GLY A 30 0.80 5.74 -12.92
CA GLY A 30 -0.46 5.05 -13.08
C GLY A 30 -0.77 4.21 -11.85
N ASP A 31 -2.05 4.04 -11.57
CA ASP A 31 -2.47 3.24 -10.43
C ASP A 31 -2.10 1.78 -10.66
N PHE A 32 -1.81 1.07 -9.58
CA PHE A 32 -1.44 -0.34 -9.68
C PHE A 32 -2.00 -1.12 -8.49
N GLY A 33 -2.16 -2.42 -8.68
CA GLY A 33 -2.60 -3.32 -7.62
C GLY A 33 -1.52 -4.34 -7.31
N VAL A 34 -1.39 -4.69 -6.04
CA VAL A 34 -0.39 -5.63 -5.56
C VAL A 34 -1.07 -6.79 -4.86
N LEU A 35 -0.69 -8.02 -5.27
CA LEU A 35 -1.11 -9.27 -4.62
C LEU A 35 0.14 -10.01 -4.17
N TYR A 36 -0.04 -11.02 -3.33
CA TYR A 36 1.06 -11.86 -2.91
C TYR A 36 1.79 -12.45 -4.13
N GLY A 37 3.10 -12.45 -4.09
CA GLY A 37 3.90 -12.99 -5.18
C GLY A 37 4.21 -12.00 -6.29
N HIS A 38 3.81 -10.74 -6.14
CA HIS A 38 4.09 -9.72 -7.14
C HIS A 38 5.61 -9.57 -7.34
N ALA A 39 6.03 -9.36 -8.59
CA ALA A 39 7.44 -9.15 -8.88
C ALA A 39 7.96 -7.90 -8.15
N PRO A 40 9.21 -7.92 -7.65
CA PRO A 40 9.75 -6.77 -6.94
C PRO A 40 9.81 -5.53 -7.82
N PHE A 41 9.40 -4.40 -7.29
CA PHE A 41 9.65 -3.12 -7.92
C PHE A 41 9.46 -1.99 -6.90
N MET A 42 9.96 -0.81 -7.24
CA MET A 42 9.79 0.38 -6.42
C MET A 42 9.27 1.50 -7.30
N THR A 43 8.38 2.31 -6.76
CA THR A 43 7.82 3.43 -7.52
C THR A 43 7.41 4.56 -6.59
N ALA A 44 7.47 5.77 -7.12
CA ALA A 44 6.94 6.93 -6.41
C ALA A 44 5.41 6.91 -6.47
N LEU A 45 4.78 7.49 -5.47
CA LEU A 45 3.33 7.61 -5.38
C LEU A 45 2.92 9.07 -5.47
N LYS A 46 1.79 9.31 -6.13
CA LYS A 46 1.17 10.63 -6.17
C LYS A 46 0.14 10.74 -5.05
N ALA A 47 -0.37 11.93 -4.82
CA ALA A 47 -1.50 12.12 -3.91
C ALA A 47 -2.70 11.33 -4.42
N GLY A 48 -3.38 10.62 -3.54
CA GLY A 48 -4.51 9.80 -3.91
C GLY A 48 -4.87 8.82 -2.83
N SER A 49 -5.60 7.78 -3.19
CA SER A 49 -6.10 6.79 -2.25
C SER A 49 -5.38 5.46 -2.37
N VAL A 50 -5.03 4.90 -1.21
CA VAL A 50 -4.55 3.53 -1.09
C VAL A 50 -5.72 2.71 -0.58
N THR A 51 -6.12 1.69 -1.32
CA THR A 51 -7.25 0.85 -0.96
C THR A 51 -6.74 -0.54 -0.59
N VAL A 52 -7.13 -1.02 0.58
CA VAL A 52 -6.72 -2.31 1.12
C VAL A 52 -7.91 -3.23 1.15
N TYR A 53 -7.75 -4.41 0.56
CA TYR A 53 -8.82 -5.44 0.54
C TYR A 53 -8.38 -6.63 1.37
N ASP A 54 -9.24 -7.06 2.27
CA ASP A 54 -8.99 -8.25 3.08
C ASP A 54 -10.32 -9.02 3.28
N GLY A 55 -10.54 -10.03 2.44
CA GLY A 55 -11.82 -10.73 2.41
C GLY A 55 -12.94 -9.76 2.03
N ALA A 56 -13.96 -9.67 2.86
CA ALA A 56 -15.07 -8.75 2.67
C ALA A 56 -14.75 -7.35 3.21
N ALA A 57 -13.64 -7.19 3.94
CA ALA A 57 -13.26 -5.90 4.51
C ALA A 57 -12.53 -5.05 3.49
N LYS A 58 -12.72 -3.74 3.58
CA LYS A 58 -12.07 -2.78 2.70
C LYS A 58 -11.73 -1.55 3.52
N ARG A 59 -10.48 -1.10 3.42
CA ARG A 59 -10.02 0.12 4.10
C ARG A 59 -9.40 1.03 3.08
N VAL A 60 -9.64 2.33 3.24
CA VAL A 60 -9.12 3.34 2.32
C VAL A 60 -8.32 4.36 3.11
N PHE A 61 -7.11 4.63 2.64
CA PHE A 61 -6.26 5.67 3.22
C PHE A 61 -5.99 6.70 2.13
N THR A 62 -6.06 7.98 2.50
CA THR A 62 -5.69 9.06 1.60
C THR A 62 -4.25 9.46 1.91
N ILE A 63 -3.41 9.52 0.88
CA ILE A 63 -2.01 9.90 1.04
C ILE A 63 -1.68 11.13 0.19
N GLU A 64 -0.65 11.86 0.62
CA GLU A 64 -0.21 13.08 -0.06
C GLU A 64 0.95 12.82 -1.02
N GLY A 65 1.36 11.59 -1.15
CA GLY A 65 2.51 11.20 -1.93
C GLY A 65 3.39 10.29 -1.12
N GLY A 66 4.40 9.73 -1.73
CA GLY A 66 5.29 8.83 -1.03
C GLY A 66 5.97 7.86 -1.97
N PHE A 67 6.22 6.67 -1.47
CA PHE A 67 7.00 5.68 -2.18
C PHE A 67 6.51 4.28 -1.84
N ALA A 68 6.48 3.41 -2.82
CA ALA A 68 6.09 2.02 -2.63
C ALA A 68 7.26 1.10 -2.90
N ASP A 69 7.48 0.16 -2.00
CA ASP A 69 8.49 -0.89 -2.14
C ASP A 69 7.76 -2.22 -2.17
N VAL A 70 7.76 -2.86 -3.32
CA VAL A 70 7.04 -4.11 -3.55
C VAL A 70 8.01 -5.28 -3.58
N THR A 71 7.69 -6.31 -2.80
CA THR A 71 8.42 -7.59 -2.83
C THR A 71 7.42 -8.72 -2.99
N PRO A 72 7.87 -9.95 -3.33
CA PRO A 72 6.92 -11.07 -3.47
C PRO A 72 6.10 -11.34 -2.20
N ALA A 73 6.64 -11.06 -1.03
CA ALA A 73 5.97 -11.34 0.24
C ALA A 73 5.20 -10.15 0.80
N GLY A 74 5.48 -8.92 0.33
CA GLY A 74 4.87 -7.77 0.96
C GLY A 74 4.97 -6.48 0.20
N LEU A 75 4.33 -5.48 0.76
CA LEU A 75 4.32 -4.13 0.23
C LEU A 75 4.50 -3.17 1.39
N THR A 76 5.46 -2.27 1.29
CA THR A 76 5.62 -1.19 2.24
C THR A 76 5.37 0.12 1.52
N ILE A 77 4.48 0.94 2.06
CA ILE A 77 4.25 2.29 1.56
C ILE A 77 4.78 3.28 2.59
N LEU A 78 5.71 4.12 2.15
CA LEU A 78 6.21 5.25 2.94
C LEU A 78 5.49 6.48 2.44
N ALA A 79 4.54 6.98 3.21
CA ALA A 79 3.72 8.12 2.82
C ALA A 79 4.19 9.38 3.54
N GLU A 80 4.19 10.50 2.83
CA GLU A 80 4.54 11.78 3.47
C GLU A 80 3.47 12.16 4.49
N GLN A 81 2.22 11.97 4.14
CA GLN A 81 1.08 12.09 5.05
C GLN A 81 0.05 11.06 4.66
N ALA A 82 -0.65 10.52 5.65
CA ALA A 82 -1.69 9.52 5.40
C ALA A 82 -2.77 9.63 6.46
N VAL A 83 -4.02 9.52 6.01
CA VAL A 83 -5.19 9.56 6.88
C VAL A 83 -6.15 8.48 6.42
N GLU A 84 -6.68 7.72 7.37
CA GLU A 84 -7.70 6.73 7.03
C GLU A 84 -9.01 7.44 6.73
N ALA A 85 -9.57 7.15 5.56
CA ALA A 85 -10.81 7.76 5.13
C ALA A 85 -12.04 7.08 5.77
#